data_12f7a6b31fe0d565f37fd898f20e8031
#
_entry.id   12f7a6b31fe0d565f37fd898f20e8031
#
_cell.length_a   1.000
_cell.length_b   1.000
_cell.length_c   1.000
_cell.angle_alpha   90.00
_cell.angle_beta   90.00
_cell.angle_gamma   90.00
#
_symmetry.space_group_name_H-M   'P 1'
#
loop_
_entity.id
_entity.type
_entity.pdbx_description
1 polymer ?
#
loop_
_entity_poly.entity_id
_entity_poly.type
_entity_poly.pdbx_seq_one_letter_code
_entity_poly.pdbx_strand_id
1 'polypeptide(L)'
;MGISERLTAAGLSAGEAERKTGLFEAAEQRLALLTRRACKSAPRWFVPGRIEVFGKHTDYAGGRSLLCAVERGICVVAQPRSDRVVRIADAILGLETSPTLSDEQESPENGSWRAYPAAVARRIARNFPGVLAGADIAIASDLPRSAGLS
;
A
#
# COMPACT_ATOMS: atom_id res chain seq x y z
N MET A 1 10.76 -0.45 20.99
CA MET A 1 10.49 0.82 20.30
C MET A 1 9.13 0.73 19.64
N GLY A 2 8.21 1.60 20.00
CA GLY A 2 6.84 1.65 19.48
C GLY A 2 6.77 2.13 18.02
N ILE A 3 5.58 2.04 17.40
CA ILE A 3 5.39 2.51 16.00
C ILE A 3 5.66 4.01 15.91
N SER A 4 5.08 4.81 16.82
CA SER A 4 5.26 6.27 16.85
C SER A 4 6.74 6.67 16.97
N GLU A 5 7.49 6.05 17.88
CA GLU A 5 8.94 6.32 18.04
C GLU A 5 9.73 6.02 16.76
N ARG A 6 9.42 4.90 16.07
CA ARG A 6 10.08 4.53 14.81
C ARG A 6 9.78 5.52 13.69
N LEU A 7 8.54 5.99 13.60
CA LEU A 7 8.12 6.96 12.60
C LEU A 7 8.75 8.33 12.86
N THR A 8 8.82 8.76 14.13
CA THR A 8 9.51 10.00 14.51
C THR A 8 11.01 9.91 14.21
N ALA A 9 11.64 8.77 14.50
CA ALA A 9 13.04 8.54 14.13
C ALA A 9 13.28 8.51 12.60
N ALA A 10 12.25 8.19 11.82
CA ALA A 10 12.28 8.25 10.36
C ALA A 10 11.97 9.65 9.80
N GLY A 11 11.72 10.65 10.65
CA GLY A 11 11.56 12.04 10.26
C GLY A 11 10.13 12.60 10.27
N LEU A 12 9.13 11.82 10.71
CA LEU A 12 7.79 12.36 10.90
C LEU A 12 7.72 13.24 12.16
N SER A 13 6.89 14.29 12.11
CA SER A 13 6.53 15.04 13.30
C SER A 13 5.81 14.14 14.32
N ALA A 14 5.93 14.48 15.61
CA ALA A 14 5.32 13.68 16.68
C ALA A 14 3.81 13.50 16.49
N GLY A 15 3.10 14.58 16.10
CA GLY A 15 1.65 14.53 15.86
C GLY A 15 1.26 13.63 14.68
N GLU A 16 2.05 13.64 13.61
CA GLU A 16 1.80 12.76 12.47
C GLU A 16 2.19 11.30 12.78
N ALA A 17 3.26 11.07 13.53
CA ALA A 17 3.62 9.73 13.97
C ALA A 17 2.52 9.08 14.84
N GLU A 18 1.90 9.86 15.74
CA GLU A 18 0.76 9.39 16.54
C GLU A 18 -0.46 9.10 15.66
N ARG A 19 -0.78 9.98 14.72
CA ARG A 19 -1.86 9.76 13.76
C ARG A 19 -1.67 8.47 12.96
N LYS A 20 -0.43 8.19 12.51
CA LYS A 20 -0.11 6.95 11.79
C LYS A 20 -0.27 5.71 12.67
N THR A 21 -0.05 5.83 13.98
CA THR A 21 -0.30 4.72 14.91
C THR A 21 -1.78 4.30 14.85
N GLY A 22 -2.72 5.24 14.89
CA GLY A 22 -4.15 4.95 14.72
C GLY A 22 -4.50 4.34 13.35
N LEU A 23 -3.84 4.78 12.27
CA LEU A 23 -4.02 4.18 10.94
C LEU A 23 -3.49 2.74 10.88
N PHE A 24 -2.35 2.46 11.50
CA PHE A 24 -1.85 1.08 11.61
C PHE A 24 -2.79 0.20 12.41
N GLU A 25 -3.35 0.68 13.51
CA GLU A 25 -4.35 -0.06 14.30
C GLU A 25 -5.60 -0.38 13.47
N ALA A 26 -6.11 0.58 12.70
CA ALA A 26 -7.23 0.35 11.79
C ALA A 26 -6.89 -0.70 10.72
N ALA A 27 -5.71 -0.64 10.12
CA ALA A 27 -5.25 -1.63 9.15
C ALA A 27 -5.09 -3.03 9.79
N GLU A 28 -4.56 -3.13 11.02
CA GLU A 28 -4.44 -4.39 11.75
C GLU A 28 -5.80 -5.02 12.05
N GLN A 29 -6.76 -4.22 12.51
CA GLN A 29 -8.13 -4.67 12.73
C GLN A 29 -8.76 -5.18 11.42
N ARG A 30 -8.55 -4.45 10.33
CA ARG A 30 -9.05 -4.84 9.01
C ARG A 30 -8.42 -6.15 8.54
N LEU A 31 -7.11 -6.33 8.72
CA LEU A 31 -6.41 -7.56 8.38
C LEU A 31 -6.92 -8.75 9.22
N ALA A 32 -7.13 -8.53 10.52
CA ALA A 32 -7.68 -9.57 11.40
C ALA A 32 -9.08 -10.02 10.97
N LEU A 33 -9.94 -9.09 10.56
CA LEU A 33 -11.26 -9.41 10.00
C LEU A 33 -11.15 -10.19 8.69
N LEU A 34 -10.27 -9.75 7.77
CA LEU A 34 -10.03 -10.37 6.48
C LEU A 34 -9.54 -11.82 6.62
N THR A 35 -8.66 -12.07 7.58
CA THR A 35 -8.00 -13.37 7.77
C THR A 35 -8.67 -14.25 8.82
N ARG A 36 -9.57 -13.68 9.63
CA ARG A 36 -10.18 -14.32 10.81
C ARG A 36 -9.13 -14.81 11.83
N ARG A 37 -8.00 -14.12 11.92
CA ARG A 37 -6.88 -14.43 12.81
C ARG A 37 -6.31 -13.16 13.41
N ALA A 38 -5.76 -13.26 14.63
CA ALA A 38 -5.01 -12.15 15.22
C ALA A 38 -3.70 -11.92 14.45
N CYS A 39 -3.44 -10.65 14.10
CA CYS A 39 -2.30 -10.27 13.23
C CYS A 39 -1.27 -9.40 13.96
N LYS A 40 -1.14 -9.52 15.29
CA LYS A 40 -0.30 -8.65 16.13
C LYS A 40 1.18 -8.57 15.74
N SER A 41 1.72 -9.61 15.06
CA SER A 41 3.10 -9.68 14.61
C SER A 41 3.24 -9.49 13.08
N ALA A 42 2.20 -9.10 12.39
CA ALA A 42 2.26 -8.89 10.95
C ALA A 42 3.23 -7.75 10.61
N PRO A 43 4.06 -7.89 9.57
CA PRO A 43 4.91 -6.81 9.07
C PRO A 43 4.11 -5.55 8.71
N ARG A 44 4.73 -4.39 8.98
CA ARG A 44 4.14 -3.07 8.78
C ARG A 44 5.04 -2.20 7.94
N TRP A 45 4.46 -1.43 7.03
CA TRP A 45 5.18 -0.46 6.21
C TRP A 45 4.40 0.85 6.17
N PHE A 46 5.12 1.96 6.26
CA PHE A 46 4.61 3.27 5.95
C PHE A 46 5.14 3.71 4.58
N VAL A 47 4.25 4.02 3.67
CA VAL A 47 4.56 4.51 2.33
C VAL A 47 4.13 5.97 2.27
N PRO A 48 5.09 6.94 2.33
CA PRO A 48 4.74 8.35 2.27
C PRO A 48 4.17 8.72 0.91
N GLY A 49 3.27 9.67 0.89
CA GLY A 49 2.92 10.38 -0.33
C GLY A 49 4.10 11.24 -0.81
N ARG A 50 4.05 11.68 -2.07
CA ARG A 50 5.10 12.49 -2.67
C ARG A 50 4.54 13.69 -3.41
N ILE A 51 5.32 14.76 -3.43
CA ILE A 51 5.09 15.91 -4.28
C ILE A 51 6.23 15.98 -5.28
N GLU A 52 5.92 16.08 -6.56
CA GLU A 52 6.89 16.38 -7.59
C GLU A 52 7.06 17.90 -7.68
N VAL A 53 8.21 18.40 -7.20
CA VAL A 53 8.51 19.82 -7.13
C VAL A 53 8.91 20.35 -8.48
N PHE A 54 9.77 19.61 -9.19
CA PHE A 54 10.24 19.92 -10.54
C PHE A 54 10.40 18.64 -11.37
N GLY A 55 10.29 18.79 -12.68
CA GLY A 55 10.61 17.73 -13.63
C GLY A 55 9.45 16.82 -13.97
N LYS A 56 8.21 17.32 -13.96
CA LYS A 56 7.02 16.58 -14.32
C LYS A 56 7.17 15.93 -15.71
N HIS A 57 7.10 14.60 -15.72
CA HIS A 57 7.22 13.77 -16.93
C HIS A 57 8.58 13.82 -17.66
N THR A 58 9.61 14.46 -17.08
CA THR A 58 10.94 14.50 -17.71
C THR A 58 11.70 13.19 -17.57
N ASP A 59 11.34 12.36 -16.60
CA ASP A 59 11.88 11.01 -16.39
C ASP A 59 11.68 10.08 -17.59
N TYR A 60 10.60 10.24 -18.35
CA TYR A 60 10.37 9.49 -19.60
C TYR A 60 11.41 9.77 -20.69
N ALA A 61 12.00 10.95 -20.67
CA ALA A 61 13.04 11.38 -21.61
C ALA A 61 14.45 11.34 -21.00
N GLY A 62 14.64 10.67 -19.86
CA GLY A 62 15.92 10.62 -19.16
C GLY A 62 16.30 11.91 -18.44
N GLY A 63 15.33 12.82 -18.23
CA GLY A 63 15.50 14.05 -17.47
C GLY A 63 15.54 13.79 -15.96
N ARG A 64 15.81 14.86 -15.19
CA ARG A 64 15.87 14.82 -13.73
C ARG A 64 14.58 15.33 -13.12
N SER A 65 14.12 14.69 -12.05
CA SER A 65 12.99 15.12 -11.23
C SER A 65 13.46 15.41 -9.80
N LEU A 66 12.82 16.38 -9.18
CA LEU A 66 12.95 16.65 -7.74
C LEU A 66 11.63 16.28 -7.06
N LEU A 67 11.70 15.31 -6.18
CA LEU A 67 10.57 14.79 -5.42
C LEU A 67 10.73 15.13 -3.94
N CYS A 68 9.62 15.39 -3.27
CA CYS A 68 9.56 15.58 -1.82
C CYS A 68 8.56 14.58 -1.24
N ALA A 69 8.99 13.80 -0.25
CA ALA A 69 8.09 12.98 0.54
C ALA A 69 7.30 13.86 1.51
N VAL A 70 6.03 13.51 1.72
CA VAL A 70 5.15 14.20 2.67
C VAL A 70 4.79 13.27 3.83
N GLU A 71 4.41 13.85 4.97
CA GLU A 71 4.06 13.08 6.16
C GLU A 71 2.74 12.29 6.05
N ARG A 72 1.87 12.66 5.09
CA ARG A 72 0.70 11.84 4.73
C ARG A 72 1.11 10.65 3.89
N GLY A 73 0.40 9.53 4.03
CA GLY A 73 0.78 8.32 3.32
C GLY A 73 -0.16 7.16 3.53
N ILE A 74 0.32 5.99 3.20
CA ILE A 74 -0.40 4.73 3.32
C ILE A 74 0.28 3.87 4.37
N CYS A 75 -0.45 3.50 5.41
CA CYS A 75 -0.06 2.47 6.38
C CYS A 75 -0.49 1.11 5.83
N VAL A 76 0.44 0.19 5.74
CA VAL A 76 0.25 -1.15 5.18
C VAL A 76 0.58 -2.18 6.23
N VAL A 77 -0.30 -3.16 6.39
CA VAL A 77 -0.07 -4.35 7.20
C VAL A 77 -0.35 -5.57 6.35
N ALA A 78 0.54 -6.55 6.30
CA ALA A 78 0.36 -7.70 5.45
C ALA A 78 0.86 -8.99 6.07
N GLN A 79 0.33 -10.11 5.59
CA GLN A 79 0.81 -11.45 5.91
C GLN A 79 0.82 -12.32 4.66
N PRO A 80 1.75 -13.28 4.57
CA PRO A 80 1.84 -14.17 3.42
C PRO A 80 0.68 -15.16 3.39
N ARG A 81 0.35 -15.61 2.18
CA ARG A 81 -0.57 -16.71 1.88
C ARG A 81 0.19 -17.86 1.24
N SER A 82 -0.39 -19.05 1.28
CA SER A 82 0.16 -20.23 0.60
C SER A 82 -0.36 -20.40 -0.83
N ASP A 83 -1.36 -19.61 -1.23
CA ASP A 83 -1.90 -19.60 -2.61
C ASP A 83 -1.41 -18.35 -3.37
N ARG A 84 -1.83 -18.18 -4.61
CA ARG A 84 -1.46 -17.06 -5.48
C ARG A 84 -2.40 -15.84 -5.40
N VAL A 85 -3.29 -15.80 -4.44
CA VAL A 85 -4.25 -14.70 -4.28
C VAL A 85 -3.63 -13.55 -3.48
N VAL A 86 -3.80 -12.32 -3.96
CA VAL A 86 -3.44 -11.11 -3.23
C VAL A 86 -4.74 -10.42 -2.81
N ARG A 87 -5.20 -10.66 -1.57
CA ARG A 87 -6.36 -9.94 -1.05
C ARG A 87 -5.94 -8.60 -0.48
N ILE A 88 -6.62 -7.55 -0.89
CA ILE A 88 -6.35 -6.19 -0.41
C ILE A 88 -7.63 -5.60 0.14
N ALA A 89 -7.59 -5.09 1.36
CA ALA A 89 -8.70 -4.44 2.02
C ALA A 89 -8.30 -3.06 2.52
N ASP A 90 -9.09 -2.05 2.19
CA ASP A 90 -8.96 -0.69 2.70
C ASP A 90 -9.76 -0.54 3.99
N ALA A 91 -9.09 -0.18 5.08
CA ALA A 91 -9.70 -0.03 6.40
C ALA A 91 -10.54 1.26 6.52
N ILE A 92 -10.26 2.27 5.71
CA ILE A 92 -10.94 3.58 5.77
C ILE A 92 -12.16 3.59 4.83
N LEU A 93 -12.00 3.03 3.62
CA LEU A 93 -13.03 3.06 2.59
C LEU A 93 -13.93 1.81 2.59
N GLY A 94 -13.55 0.77 3.33
CA GLY A 94 -14.28 -0.50 3.34
C GLY A 94 -14.21 -1.27 2.02
N LEU A 95 -13.31 -0.91 1.11
CA LEU A 95 -13.18 -1.52 -0.20
C LEU A 95 -12.32 -2.78 -0.12
N GLU A 96 -12.62 -3.76 -0.96
CA GLU A 96 -11.84 -5.00 -1.08
C GLU A 96 -11.63 -5.40 -2.54
N THR A 97 -10.51 -6.08 -2.81
CA THR A 97 -10.22 -6.73 -4.08
C THR A 97 -9.30 -7.93 -3.86
N SER A 98 -9.35 -8.90 -4.75
CA SER A 98 -8.59 -10.15 -4.61
C SER A 98 -7.98 -10.59 -5.95
N PRO A 99 -7.06 -9.80 -6.55
CA PRO A 99 -6.38 -10.23 -7.75
C PRO A 99 -5.53 -11.48 -7.49
N THR A 100 -5.33 -12.26 -8.54
CA THR A 100 -4.44 -13.43 -8.53
C THR A 100 -3.10 -13.07 -9.17
N LEU A 101 -2.01 -13.64 -8.70
CA LEU A 101 -0.70 -13.56 -9.35
C LEU A 101 -0.72 -14.41 -10.62
N SER A 102 -1.31 -13.87 -11.68
CA SER A 102 -1.43 -14.48 -13.01
C SER A 102 -1.20 -13.44 -14.09
N ASP A 103 -0.51 -13.83 -15.16
CA ASP A 103 -0.31 -12.98 -16.33
C ASP A 103 -1.58 -12.85 -17.18
N GLU A 104 -2.45 -13.86 -17.11
CA GLU A 104 -3.72 -13.94 -17.84
C GLU A 104 -4.89 -13.24 -17.14
N GLN A 105 -4.64 -12.59 -16.00
CA GLN A 105 -5.70 -11.93 -15.25
C GLN A 105 -6.36 -10.82 -16.07
N GLU A 106 -7.68 -10.85 -16.15
CA GLU A 106 -8.48 -9.78 -16.75
C GLU A 106 -8.25 -8.44 -16.03
N SER A 107 -8.19 -7.37 -16.81
CA SER A 107 -8.12 -6.02 -16.25
C SER A 107 -9.50 -5.60 -15.75
N PRO A 108 -9.64 -5.16 -14.49
CA PRO A 108 -10.87 -4.54 -14.03
C PRO A 108 -11.24 -3.32 -14.90
N GLU A 109 -12.50 -2.90 -14.83
CA GLU A 109 -13.00 -1.72 -15.54
C GLU A 109 -12.08 -0.50 -15.35
N ASN A 110 -11.85 0.24 -16.42
CA ASN A 110 -11.05 1.45 -16.40
C ASN A 110 -11.63 2.47 -15.41
N GLY A 111 -10.75 3.08 -14.62
CA GLY A 111 -11.13 4.04 -13.57
C GLY A 111 -11.50 3.41 -12.23
N SER A 112 -11.62 2.09 -12.14
CA SER A 112 -11.77 1.39 -10.87
C SER A 112 -10.46 1.39 -10.10
N TRP A 113 -10.50 1.66 -8.78
CA TRP A 113 -9.33 1.52 -7.91
C TRP A 113 -8.74 0.11 -7.95
N ARG A 114 -9.55 -0.91 -8.24
CA ARG A 114 -9.16 -2.32 -8.37
C ARG A 114 -8.15 -2.55 -9.51
N ALA A 115 -8.12 -1.65 -10.48
CA ALA A 115 -7.20 -1.73 -11.61
C ALA A 115 -5.72 -1.62 -11.17
N TYR A 116 -5.43 -0.83 -10.13
CA TYR A 116 -4.06 -0.66 -9.61
C TYR A 116 -3.51 -1.96 -9.01
N PRO A 117 -4.16 -2.60 -8.01
CA PRO A 117 -3.71 -3.88 -7.48
C PRO A 117 -3.63 -4.99 -8.52
N ALA A 118 -4.59 -5.05 -9.44
CA ALA A 118 -4.61 -6.05 -10.50
C ALA A 118 -3.42 -5.88 -11.47
N ALA A 119 -3.11 -4.64 -11.86
CA ALA A 119 -1.96 -4.35 -12.70
C ALA A 119 -0.64 -4.73 -12.01
N VAL A 120 -0.50 -4.44 -10.72
CA VAL A 120 0.68 -4.83 -9.93
C VAL A 120 0.80 -6.35 -9.83
N ALA A 121 -0.30 -7.05 -9.48
CA ALA A 121 -0.29 -8.51 -9.39
C ALA A 121 0.12 -9.18 -10.70
N ARG A 122 -0.43 -8.72 -11.83
CA ARG A 122 -0.06 -9.19 -13.17
C ARG A 122 1.41 -8.89 -13.49
N ARG A 123 1.91 -7.70 -13.14
CA ARG A 123 3.30 -7.33 -13.37
C ARG A 123 4.27 -8.18 -12.56
N ILE A 124 3.93 -8.48 -11.30
CA ILE A 124 4.71 -9.39 -10.45
C ILE A 124 4.74 -10.79 -11.08
N ALA A 125 3.59 -11.33 -11.47
CA ALA A 125 3.51 -12.65 -12.09
C ALA A 125 4.36 -12.75 -13.36
N ARG A 126 4.36 -11.72 -14.20
CA ARG A 126 5.14 -11.66 -15.44
C ARG A 126 6.64 -11.53 -15.18
N ASN A 127 7.04 -10.66 -14.27
CA ASN A 127 8.46 -10.36 -14.04
C ASN A 127 9.13 -11.38 -13.11
N PHE A 128 8.34 -12.08 -12.29
CA PHE A 128 8.82 -13.04 -11.30
C PHE A 128 8.00 -14.34 -11.37
N PRO A 129 8.15 -15.15 -12.43
CA PRO A 129 7.31 -16.32 -12.67
C PRO A 129 7.41 -17.39 -11.58
N GLY A 130 8.47 -17.36 -10.75
CA GLY A 130 8.65 -18.25 -9.60
C GLY A 130 7.88 -17.82 -8.33
N VAL A 131 7.23 -16.66 -8.30
CA VAL A 131 6.44 -16.22 -7.14
C VAL A 131 5.15 -17.02 -7.06
N LEU A 132 5.05 -17.87 -6.04
CA LEU A 132 3.92 -18.78 -5.83
C LEU A 132 3.02 -18.36 -4.65
N ALA A 133 3.49 -17.43 -3.82
CA ALA A 133 2.80 -17.00 -2.61
C ALA A 133 2.16 -15.62 -2.80
N GLY A 134 0.86 -15.55 -2.55
CA GLY A 134 0.11 -14.30 -2.46
C GLY A 134 0.23 -13.68 -1.07
N ALA A 135 -0.62 -12.70 -0.79
CA ALA A 135 -0.65 -12.01 0.48
C ALA A 135 -2.06 -11.54 0.86
N ASP A 136 -2.34 -11.49 2.15
CA ASP A 136 -3.44 -10.72 2.71
C ASP A 136 -2.88 -9.36 3.15
N ILE A 137 -3.42 -8.28 2.62
CA ILE A 137 -2.94 -6.92 2.80
C ILE A 137 -4.10 -6.06 3.30
N ALA A 138 -3.89 -5.33 4.38
CA ALA A 138 -4.78 -4.26 4.78
C ALA A 138 -4.06 -2.92 4.70
N ILE A 139 -4.75 -1.92 4.20
CA ILE A 139 -4.24 -0.57 4.08
C ILE A 139 -5.14 0.42 4.82
N ALA A 140 -4.52 1.48 5.33
CA ALA A 140 -5.21 2.67 5.81
C ALA A 140 -4.43 3.90 5.36
N SER A 141 -5.11 4.87 4.75
CA SER A 141 -4.48 6.04 4.14
C SER A 141 -5.12 7.33 4.59
N ASP A 142 -4.30 8.36 4.79
CA ASP A 142 -4.72 9.75 4.97
C ASP A 142 -4.34 10.65 3.78
N LEU A 143 -3.94 10.04 2.66
CA LEU A 143 -3.74 10.78 1.42
C LEU A 143 -5.08 11.30 0.88
N PRO A 144 -5.16 12.57 0.48
CA PRO A 144 -6.35 13.09 -0.17
C PRO A 144 -6.54 12.38 -1.52
N ARG A 145 -7.79 12.03 -1.81
CA ARG A 145 -8.13 11.34 -3.06
C ARG A 145 -7.85 12.23 -4.26
N SER A 146 -7.37 11.62 -5.32
CA SER A 146 -7.13 12.27 -6.62
C SER A 146 -6.23 13.52 -6.54
N ALA A 147 -5.39 13.62 -5.53
CA ALA A 147 -4.48 14.74 -5.34
C ALA A 147 -3.12 14.55 -6.02
N GLY A 148 -2.90 13.44 -6.70
CA GLY A 148 -1.63 13.14 -7.37
C GLY A 148 -0.45 12.93 -6.40
N LEU A 149 -0.72 12.57 -5.15
CA LEU A 149 0.30 12.37 -4.09
C LEU A 149 0.72 10.91 -3.91
N SER A 150 0.16 9.99 -4.67
CA SER A 150 0.46 8.56 -4.61
C SER A 150 1.29 8.09 -5.79
#